data_2a477ca32247fa6fa598f074a4da0988
#
_entry.id   2a477ca32247fa6fa598f074a4da0988
#
_cell.length_a   1.000
_cell.length_b   1.000
_cell.length_c   1.000
_cell.angle_alpha   90.00
_cell.angle_beta   90.00
_cell.angle_gamma   90.00
#
_symmetry.space_group_name_H-M   'P 1'
#
loop_
_entity.id
_entity.type
_entity.pdbx_description
1 polymer ?
#
loop_
_entity_poly.entity_id
_entity_poly.type
_entity_poly.pdbx_seq_one_letter_code
_entity_poly.pdbx_strand_id
1 'polypeptide(L)'
;MATLQNNDALTALEKRLTDHHLRGQWQIDSNRPQTIGRGAQGQVVIEPLPAGAPFIWPWATMQPLLDESLGALSESYTARRTLVLCNPKLPRGTTQTIVASIQIIRPGELAWAHRHTINAIRFAIQGGKDVFTVVDGEPLIMEPYDLLLTPGWSWHDHHNQSDKPAIWLDALDVPFTLALNQNFYEEFGESAQEQTGQAAPSAPLARMTGGASRAAVRPMRYAWADTLHSLQAAASGKFPGVSPVDGVMLEYLNPLTGGSVLPTLSCRAQLLPPGFVGEKTRRTSSAVHFCVQGAGRTIFDSSELAWGKHDTIVAPNWSWHQHINASASEPAILFTITDVPILEAFGLYREETRASNKTP
;
A
#
# COMPACT_ATOMS: atom_id res chain seq x y z
N MET A 1 -32.62 -17.93 12.92
CA MET A 1 -31.62 -18.74 13.64
C MET A 1 -32.28 -19.27 14.89
N ALA A 2 -32.32 -20.59 15.07
CA ALA A 2 -32.78 -21.19 16.31
C ALA A 2 -31.80 -20.80 17.43
N THR A 3 -32.31 -20.23 18.48
CA THR A 3 -31.55 -19.97 19.72
C THR A 3 -31.07 -21.33 20.23
N LEU A 4 -29.77 -21.61 20.14
CA LEU A 4 -29.17 -22.77 20.77
C LEU A 4 -29.43 -22.64 22.28
N GLN A 5 -30.35 -23.41 22.82
CA GLN A 5 -30.58 -23.50 24.24
C GLN A 5 -29.29 -23.99 24.92
N ASN A 6 -28.94 -23.33 26.01
CA ASN A 6 -27.82 -23.75 26.86
C ASN A 6 -28.15 -25.15 27.41
N ASN A 7 -27.60 -26.19 26.78
CA ASN A 7 -27.88 -27.58 27.11
C ASN A 7 -26.56 -28.20 27.58
N ASP A 8 -26.56 -28.74 28.80
CA ASP A 8 -25.41 -29.41 29.40
C ASP A 8 -24.81 -30.49 28.47
N ALA A 9 -25.64 -31.14 27.68
CA ALA A 9 -25.20 -32.11 26.67
C ALA A 9 -24.38 -31.45 25.53
N LEU A 10 -24.74 -30.24 25.10
CA LEU A 10 -23.99 -29.49 24.08
C LEU A 10 -22.64 -29.05 24.63
N THR A 11 -22.62 -28.51 25.83
CA THR A 11 -21.38 -28.11 26.53
C THR A 11 -20.45 -29.31 26.73
N ALA A 12 -20.97 -30.47 27.14
CA ALA A 12 -20.20 -31.70 27.29
C ALA A 12 -19.67 -32.22 25.94
N LEU A 13 -20.43 -32.08 24.85
CA LEU A 13 -19.98 -32.40 23.49
C LEU A 13 -18.85 -31.46 23.05
N GLU A 14 -19.02 -30.17 23.22
CA GLU A 14 -18.03 -29.17 22.84
C GLU A 14 -16.70 -29.35 23.57
N LYS A 15 -16.73 -29.70 24.86
CA LYS A 15 -15.54 -30.06 25.61
C LYS A 15 -14.83 -31.27 24.98
N ARG A 16 -15.56 -32.35 24.69
CA ARG A 16 -14.97 -33.54 24.03
C ARG A 16 -14.41 -33.24 22.66
N LEU A 17 -15.08 -32.39 21.87
CA LEU A 17 -14.55 -31.95 20.58
C LEU A 17 -13.22 -31.23 20.76
N THR A 18 -13.14 -30.33 21.73
CA THR A 18 -11.91 -29.57 22.06
C THR A 18 -10.78 -30.50 22.50
N ASP A 19 -11.06 -31.49 23.33
CA ASP A 19 -10.08 -32.49 23.83
C ASP A 19 -9.47 -33.31 22.66
N HIS A 20 -10.18 -33.42 21.56
CA HIS A 20 -9.74 -34.10 20.33
C HIS A 20 -9.32 -33.14 19.19
N HIS A 21 -9.08 -31.85 19.47
CA HIS A 21 -8.76 -30.80 18.47
C HIS A 21 -9.84 -30.66 17.39
N LEU A 22 -11.08 -30.96 17.72
CA LEU A 22 -12.25 -30.78 16.88
C LEU A 22 -13.06 -29.57 17.33
N ARG A 23 -13.79 -28.97 16.41
CA ARG A 23 -14.76 -27.91 16.69
C ARG A 23 -16.05 -28.17 15.93
N GLY A 24 -17.18 -27.95 16.57
CA GLY A 24 -18.46 -27.90 15.88
C GLY A 24 -18.56 -26.67 14.99
N GLN A 25 -19.10 -26.82 13.80
CA GLN A 25 -19.27 -25.69 12.88
C GLN A 25 -20.11 -24.56 13.48
N TRP A 26 -21.06 -24.87 14.35
CA TRP A 26 -21.85 -23.89 15.12
C TRP A 26 -21.01 -23.02 16.07
N GLN A 27 -19.82 -23.47 16.49
CA GLN A 27 -18.89 -22.70 17.33
C GLN A 27 -18.04 -21.71 16.50
N ILE A 28 -17.83 -22.00 15.22
CA ILE A 28 -16.95 -21.21 14.33
C ILE A 28 -17.62 -19.88 13.98
N ASP A 29 -18.96 -19.88 13.81
CA ASP A 29 -19.69 -18.70 13.35
C ASP A 29 -19.71 -17.55 14.37
N SER A 30 -19.51 -17.85 15.68
CA SER A 30 -19.50 -16.84 16.74
C SER A 30 -18.20 -16.03 16.83
N ASN A 31 -17.11 -16.49 16.20
CA ASN A 31 -15.77 -15.90 16.33
C ASN A 31 -15.24 -15.24 15.05
N ARG A 32 -16.06 -15.12 14.00
CA ARG A 32 -15.64 -14.46 12.76
C ARG A 32 -15.87 -12.96 12.83
N PRO A 33 -14.88 -12.13 12.45
CA PRO A 33 -15.08 -10.69 12.33
C PRO A 33 -15.99 -10.39 11.14
N GLN A 34 -17.28 -10.31 11.38
CA GLN A 34 -18.30 -10.06 10.37
C GLN A 34 -19.46 -9.26 10.95
N THR A 35 -20.09 -8.44 10.11
CA THR A 35 -21.37 -7.83 10.42
C THR A 35 -22.51 -8.70 9.89
N ILE A 36 -23.55 -8.87 10.70
CA ILE A 36 -24.78 -9.51 10.28
C ILE A 36 -25.83 -8.42 10.08
N GLY A 37 -26.24 -8.21 8.85
CA GLY A 37 -27.23 -7.22 8.47
C GLY A 37 -28.47 -7.87 7.84
N ARG A 38 -29.44 -7.03 7.43
CA ARG A 38 -30.56 -7.43 6.58
C ARG A 38 -30.50 -6.65 5.28
N GLY A 39 -30.55 -7.38 4.17
CA GLY A 39 -30.68 -6.78 2.84
C GLY A 39 -32.06 -6.18 2.61
N ALA A 40 -32.22 -5.50 1.48
CA ALA A 40 -33.45 -4.78 1.11
C ALA A 40 -34.72 -5.67 1.06
N GLN A 41 -34.54 -6.96 0.89
CA GLN A 41 -35.63 -7.98 0.85
C GLN A 41 -35.77 -8.74 2.18
N GLY A 42 -35.09 -8.29 3.26
CA GLY A 42 -35.15 -8.90 4.58
C GLY A 42 -34.25 -10.12 4.78
N GLN A 43 -33.50 -10.56 3.73
CA GLN A 43 -32.55 -11.66 3.83
C GLN A 43 -31.38 -11.29 4.74
N VAL A 44 -30.76 -12.31 5.36
CA VAL A 44 -29.53 -12.13 6.14
C VAL A 44 -28.36 -11.83 5.18
N VAL A 45 -27.64 -10.73 5.46
CA VAL A 45 -26.40 -10.38 4.75
C VAL A 45 -25.25 -10.41 5.75
N ILE A 46 -24.16 -11.06 5.35
CA ILE A 46 -22.95 -11.14 6.14
C ILE A 46 -21.86 -10.38 5.37
N GLU A 47 -21.27 -9.37 5.99
CA GLU A 47 -20.20 -8.56 5.42
C GLU A 47 -18.95 -8.62 6.31
N PRO A 48 -17.74 -8.49 5.74
CA PRO A 48 -16.53 -8.40 6.55
C PRO A 48 -16.54 -7.12 7.38
N LEU A 49 -16.01 -7.21 8.59
CA LEU A 49 -15.65 -6.01 9.35
C LEU A 49 -14.36 -5.41 8.81
N PRO A 50 -14.22 -4.08 8.80
CA PRO A 50 -12.95 -3.43 8.51
C PRO A 50 -11.85 -3.95 9.44
N ALA A 51 -10.73 -4.36 8.86
CA ALA A 51 -9.56 -4.75 9.62
C ALA A 51 -8.69 -3.50 9.90
N GLY A 52 -8.51 -3.19 11.18
CA GLY A 52 -7.81 -1.99 11.59
C GLY A 52 -8.75 -0.78 11.75
N ALA A 53 -8.16 0.39 11.92
CA ALA A 53 -8.86 1.67 12.01
C ALA A 53 -8.36 2.62 10.91
N PRO A 54 -9.21 3.56 10.44
CA PRO A 54 -8.72 4.74 9.74
C PRO A 54 -7.71 5.46 10.63
N PHE A 55 -6.54 5.77 10.08
CA PHE A 55 -5.47 6.40 10.84
C PHE A 55 -4.59 7.27 9.95
N ILE A 56 -3.92 8.27 10.56
CA ILE A 56 -2.99 9.16 9.89
C ILE A 56 -1.67 9.22 10.67
N TRP A 57 -0.56 9.21 9.95
CA TRP A 57 0.78 9.51 10.44
C TRP A 57 1.22 10.85 9.86
N PRO A 58 1.15 11.95 10.66
CA PRO A 58 1.54 13.28 10.19
C PRO A 58 3.04 13.35 9.93
N TRP A 59 3.43 13.93 8.79
CA TRP A 59 4.84 14.13 8.46
C TRP A 59 5.57 14.98 9.47
N ALA A 60 4.89 16.00 10.01
CA ALA A 60 5.44 16.86 11.07
C ALA A 60 5.85 16.10 12.33
N THR A 61 5.25 14.91 12.58
CA THR A 61 5.64 14.01 13.66
C THR A 61 6.72 13.03 13.21
N MET A 62 6.61 12.50 11.99
CA MET A 62 7.52 11.45 11.50
C MET A 62 8.92 11.99 11.17
N GLN A 63 9.03 13.15 10.53
CA GLN A 63 10.31 13.68 10.09
C GLN A 63 11.30 13.91 11.25
N PRO A 64 10.95 14.57 12.36
CA PRO A 64 11.86 14.72 13.50
C PRO A 64 12.34 13.39 14.07
N LEU A 65 11.47 12.37 14.12
CA LEU A 65 11.82 11.03 14.61
C LEU A 65 12.75 10.29 13.64
N LEU A 66 12.60 10.48 12.33
CA LEU A 66 13.55 9.99 11.33
C LEU A 66 14.92 10.63 11.51
N ASP A 67 14.97 11.97 11.66
CA ASP A 67 16.21 12.73 11.87
C ASP A 67 16.90 12.30 13.18
N GLU A 68 16.14 12.09 14.26
CA GLU A 68 16.65 11.61 15.53
C GLU A 68 17.24 10.19 15.38
N SER A 69 16.62 9.33 14.59
CA SER A 69 17.09 7.96 14.34
C SER A 69 18.48 7.92 13.68
N LEU A 70 18.82 8.92 12.88
CA LEU A 70 20.16 9.07 12.30
C LEU A 70 21.25 9.26 13.38
N GLY A 71 20.92 9.95 14.47
CA GLY A 71 21.84 10.16 15.59
C GLY A 71 21.86 8.99 16.58
N ALA A 72 20.68 8.42 16.88
CA ALA A 72 20.49 7.41 17.91
C ALA A 72 20.97 6.01 17.50
N LEU A 73 20.86 5.65 16.21
CA LEU A 73 21.24 4.35 15.70
C LEU A 73 22.58 4.44 14.97
N SER A 74 23.58 3.73 15.47
CA SER A 74 24.84 3.48 14.75
C SER A 74 24.54 2.76 13.43
N GLU A 75 25.49 2.79 12.50
CA GLU A 75 25.43 1.95 11.31
C GLU A 75 25.16 0.50 11.70
N SER A 76 24.05 -0.03 11.23
CA SER A 76 23.82 -1.47 11.19
C SER A 76 24.18 -1.94 9.78
N TYR A 77 24.62 -3.18 9.64
CA TYR A 77 24.94 -3.77 8.34
C TYR A 77 23.76 -3.70 7.34
N THR A 78 22.53 -3.49 7.83
CA THR A 78 21.33 -3.30 7.00
C THR A 78 20.94 -1.84 6.81
N ALA A 79 21.62 -0.89 7.47
CA ALA A 79 21.28 0.55 7.47
C ALA A 79 19.78 0.86 7.66
N ARG A 80 19.06 -0.01 8.39
CA ARG A 80 17.59 0.01 8.49
C ARG A 80 17.10 0.96 9.58
N ARG A 81 17.22 2.26 9.34
CA ARG A 81 16.50 3.25 10.14
C ARG A 81 15.13 3.44 9.51
N THR A 82 14.20 2.61 9.95
CA THR A 82 12.86 2.52 9.36
C THR A 82 11.80 2.70 10.43
N LEU A 83 10.92 3.68 10.24
CA LEU A 83 9.73 3.87 11.07
C LEU A 83 8.56 3.12 10.45
N VAL A 84 8.15 2.05 11.09
CA VAL A 84 7.00 1.24 10.65
C VAL A 84 5.70 1.92 11.05
N LEU A 85 4.79 2.09 10.10
CA LEU A 85 3.47 2.69 10.29
C LEU A 85 2.50 1.64 10.86
N CYS A 86 2.47 1.54 12.19
CA CYS A 86 1.66 0.56 12.90
C CYS A 86 0.21 1.03 13.07
N ASN A 87 -0.75 0.29 12.55
CA ASN A 87 -2.16 0.58 12.77
C ASN A 87 -2.56 0.25 14.22
N PRO A 88 -3.18 1.20 14.97
CA PRO A 88 -3.46 1.00 16.39
C PRO A 88 -4.49 -0.09 16.70
N LYS A 89 -5.21 -0.59 15.70
CA LYS A 89 -6.20 -1.66 15.85
C LYS A 89 -5.76 -3.00 15.26
N LEU A 90 -4.54 -3.08 14.75
CA LEU A 90 -3.98 -4.33 14.23
C LEU A 90 -2.85 -4.82 15.13
N PRO A 91 -2.72 -6.12 15.35
CA PRO A 91 -1.58 -6.68 16.08
C PRO A 91 -0.27 -6.52 15.30
N ARG A 92 -0.35 -6.29 13.98
CA ARG A 92 0.77 -6.15 13.06
C ARG A 92 0.33 -5.45 11.78
N GLY A 93 1.25 -4.65 11.21
CA GLY A 93 1.07 -4.04 9.90
C GLY A 93 0.35 -2.69 9.90
N THR A 94 0.36 -2.06 8.74
CA THR A 94 -0.39 -0.83 8.43
C THR A 94 -1.81 -1.19 8.00
N THR A 95 -1.94 -2.27 7.26
CA THR A 95 -3.19 -2.97 6.93
C THR A 95 -3.05 -4.46 7.27
N GLN A 96 -4.09 -5.27 7.08
CA GLN A 96 -4.01 -6.72 7.29
C GLN A 96 -3.06 -7.44 6.33
N THR A 97 -2.70 -6.80 5.21
CA THR A 97 -1.88 -7.38 4.13
C THR A 97 -0.59 -6.61 3.86
N ILE A 98 -0.53 -5.33 4.26
CA ILE A 98 0.56 -4.41 3.94
C ILE A 98 1.22 -3.87 5.22
N VAL A 99 2.54 -3.86 5.24
CA VAL A 99 3.34 -2.99 6.11
C VAL A 99 3.85 -1.84 5.27
N ALA A 100 3.51 -0.62 5.64
CA ALA A 100 4.14 0.58 5.12
C ALA A 100 5.11 1.15 6.17
N SER A 101 6.20 1.76 5.71
CA SER A 101 7.23 2.33 6.58
C SER A 101 7.98 3.45 5.87
N ILE A 102 8.57 4.37 6.66
CA ILE A 102 9.44 5.41 6.12
C ILE A 102 10.88 5.07 6.52
N GLN A 103 11.75 4.93 5.54
CA GLN A 103 13.17 4.63 5.74
C GLN A 103 14.02 5.86 5.44
N ILE A 104 15.12 6.00 6.19
CA ILE A 104 16.14 7.05 6.00
C ILE A 104 17.54 6.44 6.05
N ILE A 105 18.41 6.85 5.12
CA ILE A 105 19.83 6.52 5.11
C ILE A 105 20.68 7.79 4.99
N ARG A 106 21.86 7.77 5.60
CA ARG A 106 22.82 8.90 5.63
C ARG A 106 23.48 9.13 4.27
N PRO A 107 24.06 10.31 4.06
CA PRO A 107 25.06 10.51 3.01
C PRO A 107 26.18 9.47 3.08
N GLY A 108 26.55 8.91 1.92
CA GLY A 108 27.59 7.89 1.80
C GLY A 108 27.24 6.50 2.35
N GLU A 109 26.01 6.28 2.82
CA GLU A 109 25.59 5.02 3.44
C GLU A 109 25.11 4.00 2.41
N LEU A 110 25.40 2.72 2.71
CA LEU A 110 24.98 1.56 1.95
C LEU A 110 24.14 0.64 2.84
N ALA A 111 22.91 0.32 2.43
CA ALA A 111 22.13 -0.77 3.01
C ALA A 111 22.44 -2.08 2.26
N TRP A 112 22.98 -3.06 2.98
CA TRP A 112 23.59 -4.26 2.40
C TRP A 112 22.65 -5.16 1.61
N ALA A 113 23.22 -5.81 0.61
CA ALA A 113 22.54 -6.68 -0.30
C ALA A 113 21.93 -7.91 0.39
N HIS A 114 20.65 -8.13 0.11
CA HIS A 114 19.88 -9.27 0.61
C HIS A 114 18.69 -9.55 -0.32
N ARG A 115 18.02 -10.67 -0.09
CA ARG A 115 16.73 -10.97 -0.74
C ARG A 115 15.73 -11.57 0.24
N HIS A 116 14.47 -11.45 -0.09
CA HIS A 116 13.36 -12.03 0.66
C HIS A 116 12.18 -12.33 -0.26
N THR A 117 11.31 -13.27 0.14
CA THR A 117 10.12 -13.63 -0.64
C THR A 117 9.06 -12.54 -0.69
N ILE A 118 9.11 -11.58 0.22
CA ILE A 118 8.21 -10.45 0.32
C ILE A 118 8.41 -9.54 -0.88
N ASN A 119 7.30 -9.14 -1.53
CA ASN A 119 7.31 -8.09 -2.54
C ASN A 119 7.40 -6.73 -1.85
N ALA A 120 8.18 -5.82 -2.43
CA ALA A 120 8.34 -4.46 -1.93
C ALA A 120 8.25 -3.43 -3.04
N ILE A 121 7.65 -2.29 -2.72
CA ILE A 121 7.76 -1.07 -3.52
C ILE A 121 8.50 -0.01 -2.71
N ARG A 122 9.17 0.92 -3.40
CA ARG A 122 9.76 2.13 -2.82
C ARG A 122 9.25 3.34 -3.55
N PHE A 123 8.76 4.30 -2.79
CA PHE A 123 8.33 5.58 -3.30
C PHE A 123 9.23 6.66 -2.70
N ALA A 124 10.11 7.25 -3.53
CA ALA A 124 11.13 8.19 -3.07
C ALA A 124 10.49 9.48 -2.56
N ILE A 125 10.83 9.93 -1.37
CA ILE A 125 10.40 11.21 -0.80
C ILE A 125 11.50 12.24 -0.98
N GLN A 126 12.72 11.86 -0.63
CA GLN A 126 13.95 12.63 -0.80
C GLN A 126 15.02 11.73 -1.39
N GLY A 127 15.54 12.11 -2.54
CA GLY A 127 16.53 11.37 -3.30
C GLY A 127 17.20 12.25 -4.34
N GLY A 128 17.69 11.63 -5.41
CA GLY A 128 18.36 12.29 -6.52
C GLY A 128 19.15 11.31 -7.38
N LYS A 129 19.87 11.82 -8.36
CA LYS A 129 20.64 10.99 -9.32
C LYS A 129 21.70 10.09 -8.67
N ASP A 130 22.19 10.48 -7.48
CA ASP A 130 23.24 9.78 -6.73
C ASP A 130 22.65 8.89 -5.61
N VAL A 131 21.31 8.71 -5.60
CA VAL A 131 20.59 7.79 -4.72
C VAL A 131 19.92 6.72 -5.57
N PHE A 132 20.19 5.44 -5.29
CA PHE A 132 19.66 4.35 -6.10
C PHE A 132 19.53 3.05 -5.32
N THR A 133 18.63 2.20 -5.79
CA THR A 133 18.53 0.80 -5.39
C THR A 133 19.06 -0.06 -6.51
N VAL A 134 19.95 -1.01 -6.22
CA VAL A 134 20.35 -2.06 -7.16
C VAL A 134 19.42 -3.25 -6.96
N VAL A 135 18.76 -3.71 -8.02
CA VAL A 135 17.89 -4.89 -7.99
C VAL A 135 18.35 -5.88 -9.06
N ASP A 136 18.79 -7.08 -8.65
CA ASP A 136 19.36 -8.09 -9.53
C ASP A 136 20.47 -7.53 -10.45
N GLY A 137 21.34 -6.66 -9.89
CA GLY A 137 22.42 -5.98 -10.60
C GLY A 137 22.04 -4.73 -11.41
N GLU A 138 20.75 -4.39 -11.52
CA GLU A 138 20.27 -3.18 -12.22
C GLU A 138 20.11 -2.01 -11.27
N PRO A 139 20.85 -0.89 -11.42
CA PRO A 139 20.70 0.29 -10.59
C PRO A 139 19.45 1.09 -11.02
N LEU A 140 18.53 1.29 -10.07
CA LEU A 140 17.31 2.09 -10.22
C LEU A 140 17.47 3.41 -9.46
N ILE A 141 17.60 4.52 -10.19
CA ILE A 141 17.74 5.86 -9.60
C ILE A 141 16.47 6.23 -8.84
N MET A 142 16.63 6.89 -7.69
CA MET A 142 15.55 7.32 -6.80
C MET A 142 15.42 8.85 -6.80
N GLU A 143 14.87 9.43 -7.85
CA GLU A 143 14.48 10.84 -7.84
C GLU A 143 13.19 11.04 -7.02
N PRO A 144 12.93 12.26 -6.49
CA PRO A 144 11.76 12.48 -5.66
C PRO A 144 10.45 12.05 -6.34
N TYR A 145 9.67 11.25 -5.63
CA TYR A 145 8.38 10.65 -6.02
C TYR A 145 8.45 9.57 -7.11
N ASP A 146 9.63 9.11 -7.49
CA ASP A 146 9.75 7.90 -8.31
C ASP A 146 9.23 6.68 -7.56
N LEU A 147 8.57 5.79 -8.28
CA LEU A 147 8.19 4.47 -7.81
C LEU A 147 9.18 3.43 -8.32
N LEU A 148 9.75 2.66 -7.41
CA LEU A 148 10.65 1.55 -7.70
C LEU A 148 10.06 0.24 -7.21
N LEU A 149 10.27 -0.84 -7.98
CA LEU A 149 9.82 -2.18 -7.63
C LEU A 149 11.00 -3.04 -7.20
N THR A 150 10.82 -3.77 -6.11
CA THR A 150 11.66 -4.89 -5.70
C THR A 150 10.79 -6.14 -5.63
N PRO A 151 10.73 -6.92 -6.71
CA PRO A 151 9.97 -8.16 -6.73
C PRO A 151 10.47 -9.15 -5.68
N GLY A 152 9.58 -9.98 -5.16
CA GLY A 152 9.95 -11.02 -4.21
C GLY A 152 11.06 -11.92 -4.75
N TRP A 153 12.00 -12.24 -3.89
CA TRP A 153 13.19 -13.05 -4.15
C TRP A 153 14.25 -12.43 -5.08
N SER A 154 14.15 -11.13 -5.41
CA SER A 154 15.21 -10.39 -6.10
C SER A 154 16.27 -9.89 -5.11
N TRP A 155 17.54 -10.00 -5.47
CA TRP A 155 18.62 -9.38 -4.73
C TRP A 155 18.52 -7.87 -4.78
N HIS A 156 18.67 -7.19 -3.65
CA HIS A 156 18.65 -5.74 -3.61
C HIS A 156 19.48 -5.13 -2.50
N ASP A 157 20.05 -3.97 -2.81
CA ASP A 157 20.78 -3.08 -1.90
C ASP A 157 20.47 -1.62 -2.20
N HIS A 158 20.78 -0.71 -1.26
CA HIS A 158 20.44 0.71 -1.41
C HIS A 158 21.65 1.58 -1.17
N HIS A 159 21.89 2.52 -2.06
CA HIS A 159 23.05 3.41 -2.06
C HIS A 159 22.60 4.87 -1.93
N ASN A 160 23.21 5.59 -1.02
CA ASN A 160 23.14 7.04 -0.96
C ASN A 160 24.54 7.61 -1.15
N GLN A 161 24.89 7.96 -2.38
CA GLN A 161 26.16 8.58 -2.74
C GLN A 161 26.07 10.11 -2.78
N SER A 162 24.91 10.68 -2.36
CA SER A 162 24.69 12.12 -2.30
C SER A 162 25.20 12.73 -0.99
N ASP A 163 25.13 14.03 -0.90
CA ASP A 163 25.50 14.84 0.29
C ASP A 163 24.34 15.05 1.29
N LYS A 164 23.15 14.49 1.01
CA LYS A 164 21.94 14.63 1.83
C LYS A 164 21.38 13.26 2.23
N PRO A 165 20.63 13.16 3.32
CA PRO A 165 19.91 11.95 3.63
C PRO A 165 18.94 11.57 2.50
N ALA A 166 18.80 10.29 2.23
CA ALA A 166 17.77 9.78 1.34
C ALA A 166 16.61 9.21 2.16
N ILE A 167 15.37 9.51 1.74
CA ILE A 167 14.16 9.13 2.44
C ILE A 167 13.15 8.56 1.44
N TRP A 168 12.53 7.44 1.78
CA TRP A 168 11.48 6.85 0.97
C TRP A 168 10.42 6.14 1.80
N LEU A 169 9.23 6.02 1.22
CA LEU A 169 8.15 5.16 1.71
C LEU A 169 8.35 3.77 1.12
N ASP A 170 8.52 2.77 1.98
CA ASP A 170 8.41 1.36 1.63
C ASP A 170 6.98 0.86 1.85
N ALA A 171 6.52 -0.05 1.00
CA ALA A 171 5.35 -0.88 1.29
C ALA A 171 5.63 -2.32 0.87
N LEU A 172 5.36 -3.23 1.81
CA LEU A 172 5.70 -4.65 1.74
C LEU A 172 4.48 -5.50 2.09
N ASP A 173 4.32 -6.64 1.42
CA ASP A 173 3.25 -7.62 1.68
C ASP A 173 3.53 -8.56 2.85
N VAL A 174 4.27 -8.08 3.87
CA VAL A 174 4.72 -8.87 5.03
C VAL A 174 3.59 -9.61 5.73
N PRO A 175 2.45 -8.96 6.13
CA PRO A 175 1.42 -9.68 6.86
C PRO A 175 0.78 -10.80 6.03
N PHE A 176 0.62 -10.59 4.72
CA PHE A 176 0.10 -11.60 3.80
C PHE A 176 1.05 -12.79 3.67
N THR A 177 2.34 -12.54 3.42
CA THR A 177 3.36 -13.59 3.29
C THR A 177 3.52 -14.39 4.58
N LEU A 178 3.46 -13.72 5.74
CA LEU A 178 3.49 -14.39 7.04
C LEU A 178 2.24 -15.22 7.31
N ALA A 179 1.05 -14.75 6.88
CA ALA A 179 -0.19 -15.53 7.02
C ALA A 179 -0.14 -16.85 6.21
N LEU A 180 0.59 -16.84 5.09
CA LEU A 180 0.87 -18.04 4.29
C LEU A 180 2.02 -18.89 4.82
N ASN A 181 2.75 -18.42 5.85
CA ASN A 181 3.96 -19.03 6.40
C ASN A 181 5.06 -19.25 5.31
N GLN A 182 5.25 -18.26 4.42
CA GLN A 182 6.15 -18.34 3.26
C GLN A 182 7.22 -17.24 3.28
N ASN A 183 7.74 -16.88 4.45
CA ASN A 183 8.79 -15.87 4.56
C ASN A 183 10.18 -16.53 4.54
N PHE A 184 10.94 -16.25 3.47
CA PHE A 184 12.36 -16.59 3.34
C PHE A 184 13.17 -15.31 3.27
N TYR A 185 14.35 -15.33 3.85
CA TYR A 185 15.33 -14.24 3.85
C TYR A 185 16.72 -14.81 3.66
N GLU A 186 17.56 -14.14 2.86
CA GLU A 186 18.94 -14.53 2.60
C GLU A 186 19.83 -13.30 2.44
N GLU A 187 21.00 -13.31 3.07
CA GLU A 187 22.03 -12.29 2.88
C GLU A 187 22.90 -12.64 1.66
N PHE A 188 23.33 -11.63 0.91
CA PHE A 188 24.10 -11.82 -0.32
C PHE A 188 25.52 -12.34 -0.06
N GLY A 189 26.05 -12.08 1.14
CA GLY A 189 27.40 -12.44 1.53
C GLY A 189 28.42 -11.32 1.31
N GLU A 190 28.14 -10.41 0.36
CA GLU A 190 28.87 -9.16 0.15
C GLU A 190 27.96 -7.98 0.49
N SER A 191 28.54 -6.81 0.77
CA SER A 191 27.75 -5.63 1.14
C SER A 191 26.94 -5.06 -0.01
N ALA A 192 27.41 -5.21 -1.25
CA ALA A 192 26.76 -4.72 -2.46
C ALA A 192 26.85 -5.74 -3.61
N GLN A 193 25.89 -5.65 -4.53
CA GLN A 193 25.90 -6.37 -5.78
C GLN A 193 26.86 -5.73 -6.80
N GLU A 194 27.38 -6.51 -7.74
CA GLU A 194 27.97 -5.96 -8.95
C GLU A 194 26.86 -5.31 -9.80
N GLN A 195 27.16 -4.10 -10.29
CA GLN A 195 26.25 -3.39 -11.18
C GLN A 195 26.50 -3.80 -12.63
N THR A 196 25.48 -4.31 -13.31
CA THR A 196 25.58 -4.92 -14.64
C THR A 196 25.45 -3.93 -15.80
N GLY A 197 25.42 -2.62 -15.55
CA GLY A 197 25.35 -1.64 -16.63
C GLY A 197 24.73 -0.31 -16.24
N GLN A 198 24.18 0.39 -17.22
CA GLN A 198 23.51 1.69 -17.02
C GLN A 198 22.20 1.49 -16.26
N ALA A 199 21.82 2.51 -15.49
CA ALA A 199 20.54 2.54 -14.79
C ALA A 199 19.38 2.21 -15.76
N ALA A 200 18.49 1.32 -15.32
CA ALA A 200 17.34 0.94 -16.11
C ALA A 200 16.51 2.18 -16.51
N PRO A 201 16.07 2.27 -17.77
CA PRO A 201 15.19 3.35 -18.18
C PRO A 201 13.86 3.30 -17.43
N SER A 202 13.19 4.45 -17.31
CA SER A 202 11.84 4.51 -16.76
C SER A 202 10.89 3.58 -17.53
N ALA A 203 10.10 2.79 -16.79
CA ALA A 203 9.09 1.96 -17.42
C ALA A 203 8.00 2.83 -18.05
N PRO A 204 7.55 2.55 -19.29
CA PRO A 204 6.46 3.28 -19.90
C PRO A 204 5.16 3.03 -19.13
N LEU A 205 4.37 4.08 -18.90
CA LEU A 205 3.06 3.97 -18.24
C LEU A 205 2.01 3.24 -19.09
N ALA A 206 2.26 3.09 -20.41
CA ALA A 206 1.32 2.51 -21.36
C ALA A 206 1.74 1.12 -21.85
N ARG A 207 0.75 0.26 -22.06
CA ARG A 207 0.88 -1.11 -22.54
C ARG A 207 1.36 -1.16 -23.99
N MET A 208 2.43 -1.91 -24.26
CA MET A 208 2.67 -2.46 -25.60
C MET A 208 2.02 -3.84 -25.72
N THR A 209 1.13 -4.02 -26.68
CA THR A 209 0.46 -5.29 -26.97
C THR A 209 1.36 -6.17 -27.83
N GLY A 210 1.76 -7.34 -27.31
CA GLY A 210 2.40 -8.40 -28.11
C GLY A 210 3.30 -9.31 -27.29
N GLY A 211 2.92 -10.58 -27.19
CA GLY A 211 3.77 -11.69 -26.71
C GLY A 211 3.66 -11.99 -25.23
N ALA A 212 2.80 -12.97 -24.88
CA ALA A 212 2.74 -13.52 -23.54
C ALA A 212 3.97 -14.41 -23.28
N SER A 213 4.98 -13.84 -22.64
CA SER A 213 5.92 -14.63 -21.85
C SER A 213 5.50 -14.48 -20.38
N ARG A 214 5.48 -15.56 -19.61
CA ARG A 214 5.56 -15.49 -18.15
C ARG A 214 6.96 -14.96 -17.78
N ALA A 215 7.23 -13.72 -18.17
CA ALA A 215 8.45 -13.06 -17.76
C ALA A 215 8.35 -12.83 -16.25
N ALA A 216 9.40 -13.22 -15.54
CA ALA A 216 9.58 -12.83 -14.15
C ALA A 216 9.34 -11.32 -14.02
N VAL A 217 8.71 -10.91 -12.93
CA VAL A 217 8.58 -9.48 -12.63
C VAL A 217 9.99 -8.91 -12.61
N ARG A 218 10.29 -7.96 -13.50
CA ARG A 218 11.62 -7.34 -13.56
C ARG A 218 11.67 -6.14 -12.63
N PRO A 219 12.87 -5.78 -12.15
CA PRO A 219 13.10 -4.48 -11.52
C PRO A 219 12.61 -3.36 -12.43
N MET A 220 11.87 -2.41 -11.89
CA MET A 220 11.29 -1.31 -12.67
C MET A 220 11.31 -0.02 -11.88
N ARG A 221 11.56 1.08 -12.61
CA ARG A 221 11.38 2.44 -12.13
C ARG A 221 10.30 3.13 -12.95
N TYR A 222 9.38 3.81 -12.26
CA TYR A 222 8.39 4.70 -12.88
C TYR A 222 8.74 6.12 -12.46
N ALA A 223 9.16 6.94 -13.43
CA ALA A 223 9.57 8.31 -13.17
C ALA A 223 8.36 9.18 -12.82
N TRP A 224 8.50 9.98 -11.76
CA TRP A 224 7.45 10.89 -11.34
C TRP A 224 7.10 11.95 -12.40
N ALA A 225 8.10 12.41 -13.15
CA ALA A 225 7.88 13.37 -14.23
C ALA A 225 6.84 12.89 -15.27
N ASP A 226 6.89 11.60 -15.64
CA ASP A 226 5.95 10.99 -16.60
C ASP A 226 4.56 10.83 -15.96
N THR A 227 4.52 10.44 -14.68
CA THR A 227 3.29 10.33 -13.90
C THR A 227 2.59 11.68 -13.77
N LEU A 228 3.32 12.72 -13.38
CA LEU A 228 2.78 14.07 -13.21
C LEU A 228 2.28 14.64 -14.53
N HIS A 229 3.07 14.47 -15.61
CA HIS A 229 2.66 14.87 -16.95
C HIS A 229 1.33 14.21 -17.36
N SER A 230 1.21 12.91 -17.14
CA SER A 230 -0.01 12.14 -17.47
C SER A 230 -1.22 12.56 -16.65
N LEU A 231 -1.04 12.80 -15.34
CA LEU A 231 -2.11 13.32 -14.45
C LEU A 231 -2.60 14.70 -14.93
N GLN A 232 -1.68 15.61 -15.23
CA GLN A 232 -2.01 16.95 -15.71
C GLN A 232 -2.69 16.93 -17.07
N ALA A 233 -2.23 16.08 -18.00
CA ALA A 233 -2.85 15.89 -19.30
C ALA A 233 -4.29 15.35 -19.17
N ALA A 234 -4.52 14.38 -18.28
CA ALA A 234 -5.86 13.85 -18.01
C ALA A 234 -6.76 14.92 -17.35
N ALA A 235 -6.25 15.67 -16.38
CA ALA A 235 -6.98 16.75 -15.72
C ALA A 235 -7.37 17.89 -16.67
N SER A 236 -6.61 18.13 -17.73
CA SER A 236 -6.91 19.15 -18.77
C SER A 236 -7.96 18.71 -19.78
N GLY A 237 -8.60 17.54 -19.63
CA GLY A 237 -9.65 17.04 -20.51
C GLY A 237 -9.15 16.33 -21.76
N LYS A 238 -7.83 16.05 -21.88
CA LYS A 238 -7.27 15.31 -23.04
C LYS A 238 -7.60 13.81 -23.00
N PHE A 239 -8.05 13.29 -21.88
CA PHE A 239 -8.42 11.88 -21.68
C PHE A 239 -9.80 11.76 -21.04
N PRO A 240 -10.47 10.58 -21.13
CA PRO A 240 -11.81 10.43 -20.55
C PRO A 240 -11.80 10.69 -19.03
N GLY A 241 -12.57 11.64 -18.67
CA GLY A 241 -13.27 11.91 -17.45
C GLY A 241 -12.54 11.95 -16.10
N VAL A 242 -12.88 13.00 -15.35
CA VAL A 242 -12.69 13.01 -13.90
C VAL A 242 -13.73 12.06 -13.29
N SER A 243 -13.29 11.04 -12.56
CA SER A 243 -14.17 10.15 -11.82
C SER A 243 -14.86 10.91 -10.68
N PRO A 244 -16.19 10.74 -10.48
CA PRO A 244 -16.85 11.35 -9.33
C PRO A 244 -16.38 10.77 -7.99
N VAL A 245 -15.77 9.61 -7.98
CA VAL A 245 -15.22 8.95 -6.79
C VAL A 245 -13.79 9.36 -6.54
N ASP A 246 -12.95 9.22 -7.58
CA ASP A 246 -11.50 9.23 -7.43
C ASP A 246 -10.82 10.49 -8.05
N GLY A 247 -11.56 11.38 -8.72
CA GLY A 247 -10.93 12.45 -9.47
C GLY A 247 -10.23 11.93 -10.72
N VAL A 248 -9.00 12.36 -10.97
CA VAL A 248 -8.14 11.80 -12.02
C VAL A 248 -7.24 10.73 -11.40
N MET A 249 -7.38 9.48 -11.83
CA MET A 249 -6.61 8.38 -11.31
C MET A 249 -5.83 7.67 -12.41
N LEU A 250 -4.54 7.45 -12.17
CA LEU A 250 -3.66 6.63 -12.98
C LEU A 250 -3.24 5.40 -12.15
N GLU A 251 -3.32 4.22 -12.75
CA GLU A 251 -2.76 3.00 -12.19
C GLU A 251 -1.42 2.71 -12.84
N TYR A 252 -0.40 2.42 -12.02
CA TYR A 252 0.88 1.92 -12.50
C TYR A 252 0.73 0.47 -12.92
N LEU A 253 1.11 0.17 -14.15
CA LEU A 253 0.97 -1.17 -14.72
C LEU A 253 2.35 -1.80 -14.94
N ASN A 254 2.45 -3.10 -14.68
CA ASN A 254 3.59 -3.87 -15.13
C ASN A 254 3.55 -3.96 -16.67
N PRO A 255 4.51 -3.39 -17.40
CA PRO A 255 4.46 -3.32 -18.86
C PRO A 255 4.60 -4.70 -19.52
N LEU A 256 5.10 -5.69 -18.81
CA LEU A 256 5.27 -7.05 -19.32
C LEU A 256 3.96 -7.86 -19.26
N THR A 257 3.13 -7.61 -18.24
CA THR A 257 1.89 -8.37 -18.02
C THR A 257 0.64 -7.56 -18.34
N GLY A 258 0.73 -6.24 -18.28
CA GLY A 258 -0.41 -5.31 -18.34
C GLY A 258 -1.30 -5.35 -17.09
N GLY A 259 -0.89 -6.06 -16.05
CA GLY A 259 -1.54 -6.13 -14.75
C GLY A 259 -0.88 -5.21 -13.72
N SER A 260 -1.20 -5.42 -12.45
CA SER A 260 -0.63 -4.66 -11.33
C SER A 260 0.89 -4.73 -11.29
N VAL A 261 1.53 -3.73 -10.69
CA VAL A 261 2.99 -3.61 -10.62
C VAL A 261 3.66 -4.82 -10.00
N LEU A 262 3.05 -5.41 -8.98
CA LEU A 262 3.50 -6.65 -8.32
C LEU A 262 2.31 -7.60 -8.12
N PRO A 263 2.55 -8.90 -7.94
CA PRO A 263 1.46 -9.89 -7.78
C PRO A 263 0.55 -9.62 -6.56
N THR A 264 1.05 -8.90 -5.56
CA THR A 264 0.36 -8.66 -4.28
C THR A 264 0.05 -7.18 -4.04
N LEU A 265 0.66 -6.27 -4.80
CA LEU A 265 0.56 -4.83 -4.61
C LEU A 265 0.21 -4.13 -5.92
N SER A 266 -0.78 -3.24 -5.87
CA SER A 266 -1.09 -2.26 -6.92
C SER A 266 -0.76 -0.86 -6.41
N CYS A 267 -0.27 0.00 -7.31
CA CYS A 267 0.04 1.39 -7.03
C CYS A 267 -0.75 2.32 -7.96
N ARG A 268 -1.20 3.46 -7.42
CA ARG A 268 -1.98 4.46 -8.14
C ARG A 268 -1.52 5.86 -7.79
N ALA A 269 -1.61 6.78 -8.76
CA ALA A 269 -1.47 8.20 -8.53
C ALA A 269 -2.82 8.88 -8.81
N GLN A 270 -3.29 9.69 -7.86
CA GLN A 270 -4.63 10.29 -7.87
C GLN A 270 -4.52 11.80 -7.74
N LEU A 271 -5.03 12.55 -8.72
CA LEU A 271 -5.13 13.99 -8.66
C LEU A 271 -6.57 14.40 -8.34
N LEU A 272 -6.74 15.11 -7.24
CA LEU A 272 -8.00 15.71 -6.81
C LEU A 272 -8.01 17.18 -7.27
N PRO A 273 -8.84 17.55 -8.24
CA PRO A 273 -8.93 18.94 -8.71
C PRO A 273 -9.30 19.93 -7.58
N PRO A 274 -9.07 21.23 -7.76
CA PRO A 274 -9.56 22.23 -6.81
C PRO A 274 -11.07 22.09 -6.56
N GLY A 275 -11.48 22.13 -5.30
CA GLY A 275 -12.88 21.99 -4.87
C GLY A 275 -13.47 20.60 -5.05
N PHE A 276 -12.67 19.58 -5.33
CA PHE A 276 -13.16 18.22 -5.53
C PHE A 276 -13.75 17.64 -4.24
N VAL A 277 -14.96 17.10 -4.38
CA VAL A 277 -15.65 16.32 -3.34
C VAL A 277 -15.98 14.97 -3.94
N GLY A 278 -15.24 13.93 -3.55
CA GLY A 278 -15.45 12.57 -4.04
C GLY A 278 -16.77 11.98 -3.56
N GLU A 279 -17.36 11.08 -4.33
CA GLU A 279 -18.44 10.23 -3.84
C GLU A 279 -17.90 9.20 -2.83
N LYS A 280 -18.74 8.80 -1.87
CA LYS A 280 -18.35 7.75 -0.91
C LYS A 280 -18.17 6.41 -1.62
N THR A 281 -17.07 5.76 -1.34
CA THR A 281 -16.77 4.40 -1.83
C THR A 281 -16.32 3.49 -0.69
N ARG A 282 -16.54 2.19 -0.84
CA ARG A 282 -15.87 1.16 -0.05
C ARG A 282 -15.39 0.04 -0.95
N ARG A 283 -14.22 -0.49 -0.63
CA ARG A 283 -13.58 -1.57 -1.37
C ARG A 283 -13.19 -2.68 -0.42
N THR A 284 -13.21 -3.93 -0.88
CA THR A 284 -12.69 -5.05 -0.07
C THR A 284 -11.18 -4.99 0.11
N SER A 285 -10.47 -4.21 -0.74
CA SER A 285 -9.06 -3.90 -0.55
C SER A 285 -8.85 -2.85 0.54
N SER A 286 -7.67 -2.91 1.16
CA SER A 286 -7.13 -1.82 1.96
C SER A 286 -6.34 -0.85 1.10
N ALA A 287 -6.16 0.38 1.58
CA ALA A 287 -5.32 1.36 0.90
C ALA A 287 -4.44 2.14 1.90
N VAL A 288 -3.20 2.39 1.49
CA VAL A 288 -2.28 3.33 2.12
C VAL A 288 -2.10 4.50 1.15
N HIS A 289 -2.47 5.70 1.58
CA HIS A 289 -2.38 6.92 0.78
C HIS A 289 -1.26 7.80 1.32
N PHE A 290 -0.35 8.22 0.45
CA PHE A 290 0.70 9.20 0.75
C PHE A 290 0.40 10.50 0.01
N CYS A 291 0.37 11.62 0.73
CA CYS A 291 0.12 12.92 0.12
C CYS A 291 1.40 13.48 -0.51
N VAL A 292 1.44 13.51 -1.82
CA VAL A 292 2.58 14.06 -2.60
C VAL A 292 2.53 15.58 -2.67
N GLN A 293 1.33 16.13 -2.86
CA GLN A 293 1.10 17.55 -3.06
C GLN A 293 -0.25 18.00 -2.50
N GLY A 294 -0.29 19.23 -2.01
CA GLY A 294 -1.52 19.87 -1.54
C GLY A 294 -1.91 19.41 -0.14
N ALA A 295 -3.19 19.59 0.16
CA ALA A 295 -3.82 19.22 1.43
C ALA A 295 -5.29 18.90 1.18
N GLY A 296 -5.88 18.13 2.08
CA GLY A 296 -7.29 17.78 2.00
C GLY A 296 -7.77 17.06 3.24
N ARG A 297 -8.85 16.33 3.09
CA ARG A 297 -9.40 15.47 4.14
C ARG A 297 -10.01 14.21 3.57
N THR A 298 -9.95 13.15 4.37
CA THR A 298 -10.67 11.90 4.09
C THR A 298 -11.72 11.70 5.14
N ILE A 299 -12.98 11.60 4.71
CA ILE A 299 -14.12 11.39 5.59
C ILE A 299 -14.49 9.91 5.57
N PHE A 300 -14.39 9.28 6.71
CA PHE A 300 -14.92 7.94 6.99
C PHE A 300 -16.26 8.04 7.68
N ASP A 301 -17.05 6.95 7.71
CA ASP A 301 -18.31 6.97 8.47
C ASP A 301 -18.09 7.19 9.98
N SER A 302 -16.91 6.87 10.50
CA SER A 302 -16.58 6.94 11.94
C SER A 302 -15.65 8.10 12.31
N SER A 303 -15.00 8.75 11.34
CA SER A 303 -13.97 9.77 11.59
C SER A 303 -13.68 10.63 10.37
N GLU A 304 -13.02 11.76 10.61
CA GLU A 304 -12.44 12.61 9.57
C GLU A 304 -10.95 12.78 9.83
N LEU A 305 -10.13 12.62 8.79
CA LEU A 305 -8.70 12.78 8.84
C LEU A 305 -8.29 13.90 7.89
N ALA A 306 -7.84 15.03 8.42
CA ALA A 306 -7.20 16.08 7.64
C ALA A 306 -5.74 15.72 7.36
N TRP A 307 -5.28 15.93 6.13
CA TRP A 307 -3.94 15.59 5.71
C TRP A 307 -3.32 16.71 4.86
N GLY A 308 -2.01 16.79 4.91
CA GLY A 308 -1.19 17.66 4.10
C GLY A 308 -0.03 16.93 3.46
N LYS A 309 0.86 17.69 2.83
CA LYS A 309 2.01 17.14 2.09
C LYS A 309 2.85 16.19 2.97
N HIS A 310 3.13 15.02 2.44
CA HIS A 310 3.89 13.90 3.02
C HIS A 310 3.19 13.14 4.16
N ASP A 311 2.00 13.54 4.58
CA ASP A 311 1.22 12.74 5.51
C ASP A 311 0.85 11.40 4.88
N THR A 312 0.79 10.36 5.70
CA THR A 312 0.36 9.03 5.28
C THR A 312 -0.94 8.65 5.98
N ILE A 313 -1.92 8.16 5.23
CA ILE A 313 -3.25 7.81 5.70
C ILE A 313 -3.51 6.35 5.36
N VAL A 314 -4.20 5.63 6.23
CA VAL A 314 -4.69 4.28 5.94
C VAL A 314 -6.22 4.27 5.88
N ALA A 315 -6.75 3.69 4.80
CA ALA A 315 -8.15 3.31 4.66
C ALA A 315 -8.25 1.78 4.80
N PRO A 316 -8.85 1.28 5.90
CA PRO A 316 -9.08 -0.16 6.07
C PRO A 316 -10.03 -0.71 5.01
N ASN A 317 -9.94 -2.00 4.74
CA ASN A 317 -10.86 -2.70 3.86
C ASN A 317 -12.32 -2.49 4.30
N TRP A 318 -13.22 -2.47 3.33
CA TRP A 318 -14.67 -2.37 3.50
C TRP A 318 -15.17 -1.18 4.34
N SER A 319 -14.33 -0.11 4.44
CA SER A 319 -14.66 1.15 5.12
C SER A 319 -15.19 2.17 4.13
N TRP A 320 -16.40 2.70 4.35
CA TRP A 320 -16.92 3.82 3.58
C TRP A 320 -16.05 5.05 3.79
N HIS A 321 -15.54 5.62 2.71
CA HIS A 321 -14.76 6.86 2.76
C HIS A 321 -14.90 7.67 1.48
N GLN A 322 -14.51 8.95 1.56
CA GLN A 322 -14.39 9.86 0.43
C GLN A 322 -13.22 10.82 0.66
N HIS A 323 -12.54 11.21 -0.41
CA HIS A 323 -11.52 12.24 -0.38
C HIS A 323 -12.09 13.60 -0.78
N ILE A 324 -11.63 14.66 -0.12
CA ILE A 324 -12.04 16.05 -0.39
C ILE A 324 -10.79 16.92 -0.51
N ASN A 325 -10.69 17.66 -1.62
CA ASN A 325 -9.75 18.78 -1.77
C ASN A 325 -10.53 20.09 -1.61
N ALA A 326 -10.37 20.75 -0.47
CA ALA A 326 -11.06 22.00 -0.17
C ALA A 326 -10.37 23.25 -0.75
N SER A 327 -9.18 23.11 -1.35
CA SER A 327 -8.50 24.23 -2.02
C SER A 327 -9.31 24.69 -3.23
N ALA A 328 -9.51 25.99 -3.37
CA ALA A 328 -10.19 26.57 -4.53
C ALA A 328 -9.28 26.71 -5.76
N SER A 329 -7.96 26.64 -5.61
CA SER A 329 -7.00 26.94 -6.66
C SER A 329 -6.00 25.83 -6.93
N GLU A 330 -5.65 25.01 -5.91
CA GLU A 330 -4.56 24.06 -6.00
C GLU A 330 -5.06 22.61 -6.03
N PRO A 331 -4.58 21.77 -6.92
CA PRO A 331 -4.86 20.34 -6.88
C PRO A 331 -4.12 19.68 -5.72
N ALA A 332 -4.70 18.61 -5.20
CA ALA A 332 -4.00 17.70 -4.30
C ALA A 332 -3.69 16.39 -5.03
N ILE A 333 -2.53 15.78 -4.71
CA ILE A 333 -2.09 14.53 -5.34
C ILE A 333 -1.77 13.52 -4.25
N LEU A 334 -2.40 12.35 -4.35
CA LEU A 334 -2.16 11.19 -3.50
C LEU A 334 -1.46 10.09 -4.31
N PHE A 335 -0.42 9.49 -3.73
CA PHE A 335 0.10 8.19 -4.16
C PHE A 335 -0.54 7.11 -3.28
N THR A 336 -1.07 6.07 -3.90
CA THR A 336 -1.87 5.04 -3.20
C THR A 336 -1.32 3.66 -3.47
N ILE A 337 -1.21 2.85 -2.42
CA ILE A 337 -0.80 1.45 -2.45
C ILE A 337 -1.95 0.60 -1.96
N THR A 338 -2.29 -0.47 -2.69
CA THR A 338 -3.41 -1.36 -2.35
C THR A 338 -3.05 -2.83 -2.52
N ASP A 339 -3.81 -3.70 -1.87
CA ASP A 339 -3.75 -5.16 -1.98
C ASP A 339 -4.79 -5.74 -2.98
N VAL A 340 -5.28 -4.92 -3.90
CA VAL A 340 -6.24 -5.32 -4.95
C VAL A 340 -5.83 -6.60 -5.67
N PRO A 341 -4.56 -6.78 -6.12
CA PRO A 341 -4.17 -7.97 -6.88
C PRO A 341 -4.38 -9.28 -6.13
N ILE A 342 -4.18 -9.28 -4.81
CA ILE A 342 -4.46 -10.46 -3.96
C ILE A 342 -5.94 -10.82 -4.06
N LEU A 343 -6.81 -9.82 -3.90
CA LEU A 343 -8.25 -10.04 -3.86
C LEU A 343 -8.79 -10.44 -5.23
N GLU A 344 -8.28 -9.86 -6.31
CA GLU A 344 -8.65 -10.23 -7.68
C GLU A 344 -8.25 -11.67 -8.00
N ALA A 345 -7.02 -12.07 -7.63
CA ALA A 345 -6.53 -13.43 -7.86
C ALA A 345 -7.39 -14.51 -7.20
N PHE A 346 -8.06 -14.19 -6.10
CA PHE A 346 -8.96 -15.09 -5.37
C PHE A 346 -10.46 -14.83 -5.63
N GLY A 347 -10.81 -13.89 -6.52
CA GLY A 347 -12.21 -13.52 -6.78
C GLY A 347 -12.92 -12.83 -5.60
N LEU A 348 -12.16 -12.18 -4.72
CA LEU A 348 -12.65 -11.54 -3.50
C LEU A 348 -12.82 -10.02 -3.63
N TYR A 349 -12.36 -9.42 -4.74
CA TYR A 349 -12.48 -7.98 -4.94
C TYR A 349 -13.93 -7.56 -5.15
N ARG A 350 -14.37 -6.56 -4.39
CA ARG A 350 -15.68 -5.90 -4.51
C ARG A 350 -15.51 -4.42 -4.24
N GLU A 351 -16.32 -3.63 -4.92
CA GLU A 351 -16.40 -2.18 -4.77
C GLU A 351 -17.86 -1.74 -4.76
N GLU A 352 -18.18 -0.76 -3.91
CA GLU A 352 -19.48 -0.12 -3.85
C GLU A 352 -19.30 1.39 -3.76
N THR A 353 -20.22 2.11 -4.40
CA THR A 353 -20.24 3.58 -4.41
C THR A 353 -21.62 4.07 -3.95
N ARG A 354 -21.63 5.16 -3.19
CA ARG A 354 -22.85 5.92 -2.82
C ARG A 354 -22.67 7.34 -3.31
N ALA A 355 -23.62 7.82 -4.11
CA ALA A 355 -23.67 9.22 -4.48
C ALA A 355 -23.65 10.08 -3.20
N SER A 356 -22.77 11.08 -3.15
CA SER A 356 -22.81 12.06 -2.07
C SER A 356 -24.16 12.77 -2.16
N ASN A 357 -24.97 12.71 -1.10
CA ASN A 357 -26.13 13.57 -0.98
C ASN A 357 -25.61 15.02 -1.03
N LYS A 358 -25.65 15.62 -2.22
CA LYS A 358 -25.53 17.08 -2.34
C LYS A 358 -26.73 17.63 -1.61
N THR A 359 -26.57 18.01 -0.34
CA THR A 359 -27.50 18.91 0.29
C THR A 359 -27.45 20.22 -0.50
N PRO A 360 -28.56 20.73 -1.01
CA PRO A 360 -28.63 21.92 -1.84
C PRO A 360 -28.07 23.17 -1.15
#